data_3784b0d70a4ff41cc52c21cc0195ec74
#
_entry.id   3784b0d70a4ff41cc52c21cc0195ec74
#
_cell.length_a   1.000
_cell.length_b   1.000
_cell.length_c   1.000
_cell.angle_alpha   90.00
_cell.angle_beta   90.00
_cell.angle_gamma   90.00
#
_symmetry.space_group_name_H-M   'P 1'
#
loop_
_entity.id
_entity.type
_entity.pdbx_description
1 polymer ?
#
loop_
_entity_poly.entity_id
_entity_poly.type
_entity_poly.pdbx_seq_one_letter_code
_entity_poly.pdbx_strand_id
1 'polypeptide(L)'
;IEIQAISTNDIYTKLSAMATTPDDLPQIFFTSADAVATLHDLGLTRDLTGLISDDLAGEFANGVLDSCKLDDEIAYFPVALQPQAIIYRKDRFEEAGLTIPTTWDEFIDCAKALTKDSDGDGEVDQWGFGMVGSNNSSGQSRFMSYLWSNGVDCVTGEDGDFSTDLKADNKTFTDAFAKWTQMNNDGIVPIGITEVDYPTAANYFAMGYTSMFMTGSNALGVAYANNPDLKGKLGSFKLPGDYPGTMLGTEGYAVSAYATDEEAAAAIDYLRFFVEHDDQMMFWQSSGKIPATVEGQKADYITGDDYAGYLQQIADGCRPTVSFAGISGLKSALGDAYAAVFSKEKTNDQAVADLEKAVAELMEDYN
;
A
#
# COMPACT_ATOMS: atom_id res chain seq x y z
N ILE A 1 -13.13 -5.98 -28.21
CA ILE A 1 -12.35 -6.25 -26.97
C ILE A 1 -13.06 -7.38 -26.22
N GLU A 2 -12.31 -8.43 -25.91
CA GLU A 2 -12.77 -9.50 -25.03
C GLU A 2 -12.17 -9.26 -23.65
N ILE A 3 -13.01 -9.30 -22.60
CA ILE A 3 -12.58 -9.02 -21.22
C ILE A 3 -12.68 -10.32 -20.43
N GLN A 4 -11.57 -10.72 -19.80
CA GLN A 4 -11.52 -11.83 -18.86
C GLN A 4 -11.36 -11.30 -17.43
N ALA A 5 -12.38 -11.47 -16.61
CA ALA A 5 -12.32 -11.10 -15.19
C ALA A 5 -11.64 -12.22 -14.39
N ILE A 6 -10.54 -11.89 -13.71
CA ILE A 6 -9.77 -12.80 -12.86
C ILE A 6 -9.58 -12.10 -11.50
N SER A 7 -9.66 -12.85 -10.39
CA SER A 7 -9.41 -12.28 -9.07
C SER A 7 -7.95 -11.83 -8.95
N THR A 8 -7.71 -10.76 -8.18
CA THR A 8 -6.35 -10.28 -7.91
C THR A 8 -5.47 -11.31 -7.20
N ASN A 9 -6.06 -12.27 -6.49
CA ASN A 9 -5.34 -13.36 -5.85
C ASN A 9 -4.82 -14.41 -6.84
N ASP A 10 -5.48 -14.57 -7.98
CA ASP A 10 -5.20 -15.62 -8.96
C ASP A 10 -4.48 -15.11 -10.22
N ILE A 11 -4.58 -13.80 -10.52
CA ILE A 11 -4.12 -13.24 -11.78
C ILE A 11 -2.63 -13.48 -12.03
N TYR A 12 -1.79 -13.25 -11.02
CA TYR A 12 -0.33 -13.38 -11.18
C TYR A 12 0.10 -14.84 -11.34
N THR A 13 -0.54 -15.76 -10.63
CA THR A 13 -0.32 -17.21 -10.79
C THR A 13 -0.71 -17.66 -12.21
N LYS A 14 -1.83 -17.16 -12.72
CA LYS A 14 -2.28 -17.48 -14.09
C LYS A 14 -1.35 -16.91 -15.15
N LEU A 15 -0.98 -15.62 -15.03
CA LEU A 15 -0.06 -14.98 -15.95
C LEU A 15 1.31 -15.68 -15.98
N SER A 16 1.86 -16.02 -14.82
CA SER A 16 3.12 -16.78 -14.72
C SER A 16 3.01 -18.17 -15.36
N ALA A 17 1.89 -18.85 -15.20
CA ALA A 17 1.65 -20.13 -15.88
C ALA A 17 1.58 -19.98 -17.42
N MET A 18 1.04 -18.87 -17.92
CA MET A 18 0.97 -18.55 -19.37
C MET A 18 2.34 -18.24 -19.99
N ALA A 19 3.39 -17.99 -19.17
CA ALA A 19 4.76 -17.86 -19.68
C ALA A 19 5.23 -19.05 -20.53
N THR A 20 4.65 -20.25 -20.28
CA THR A 20 4.92 -21.45 -21.07
C THR A 20 4.06 -21.60 -22.33
N THR A 21 3.01 -20.81 -22.47
CA THR A 21 2.06 -20.79 -23.60
C THR A 21 1.76 -19.33 -23.98
N PRO A 22 2.75 -18.59 -24.50
CA PRO A 22 2.64 -17.14 -24.68
C PRO A 22 1.54 -16.71 -25.66
N ASP A 23 1.12 -17.58 -26.58
CA ASP A 23 0.00 -17.34 -27.48
C ASP A 23 -1.37 -17.20 -26.77
N ASP A 24 -1.46 -17.69 -25.53
CA ASP A 24 -2.67 -17.59 -24.70
C ASP A 24 -2.66 -16.31 -23.83
N LEU A 25 -1.56 -15.56 -23.80
CA LEU A 25 -1.43 -14.35 -23.01
C LEU A 25 -2.32 -13.24 -23.57
N PRO A 26 -3.16 -12.58 -22.73
CA PRO A 26 -3.94 -11.43 -23.20
C PRO A 26 -3.01 -10.28 -23.61
N GLN A 27 -3.41 -9.50 -24.62
CA GLN A 27 -2.63 -8.33 -25.10
C GLN A 27 -2.45 -7.26 -24.02
N ILE A 28 -3.41 -7.14 -23.10
CA ILE A 28 -3.40 -6.20 -21.97
C ILE A 28 -3.77 -6.98 -20.72
N PHE A 29 -3.01 -6.82 -19.64
CA PHE A 29 -3.33 -7.44 -18.36
C PHE A 29 -3.02 -6.52 -17.19
N PHE A 30 -3.85 -6.62 -16.13
CA PHE A 30 -3.68 -5.83 -14.93
C PHE A 30 -2.40 -6.19 -14.19
N THR A 31 -1.71 -5.16 -13.69
CA THR A 31 -0.54 -5.30 -12.81
C THR A 31 -0.46 -4.14 -11.82
N SER A 32 0.52 -4.21 -10.93
CA SER A 32 0.84 -3.20 -9.94
C SER A 32 2.35 -3.11 -9.72
N ALA A 33 2.82 -2.05 -9.10
CA ALA A 33 4.23 -1.88 -8.77
C ALA A 33 4.85 -3.07 -8.02
N ASP A 34 4.05 -3.75 -7.17
CA ASP A 34 4.51 -4.92 -6.39
C ASP A 34 4.64 -6.20 -7.22
N ALA A 35 3.95 -6.30 -8.35
CA ALA A 35 3.81 -7.55 -9.09
C ALA A 35 4.51 -7.52 -10.46
N VAL A 36 4.72 -6.32 -11.01
CA VAL A 36 5.23 -6.16 -12.37
C VAL A 36 6.65 -6.72 -12.53
N ALA A 37 7.51 -6.60 -11.53
CA ALA A 37 8.89 -7.11 -11.59
C ALA A 37 8.92 -8.61 -11.93
N THR A 38 8.11 -9.42 -11.24
CA THR A 38 8.04 -10.86 -11.52
C THR A 38 7.55 -11.15 -12.95
N LEU A 39 6.60 -10.39 -13.46
CA LEU A 39 6.08 -10.56 -14.82
C LEU A 39 7.10 -10.11 -15.86
N HIS A 40 7.86 -9.06 -15.56
CA HIS A 40 8.93 -8.54 -16.39
C HIS A 40 10.09 -9.54 -16.49
N ASP A 41 10.56 -10.09 -15.38
CA ASP A 41 11.60 -11.13 -15.32
C ASP A 41 11.23 -12.40 -16.10
N LEU A 42 9.93 -12.71 -16.16
CA LEU A 42 9.40 -13.80 -16.99
C LEU A 42 9.29 -13.42 -18.49
N GLY A 43 9.65 -12.20 -18.86
CA GLY A 43 9.57 -11.72 -20.24
C GLY A 43 8.14 -11.55 -20.78
N LEU A 44 7.16 -11.27 -19.90
CA LEU A 44 5.75 -11.16 -20.26
C LEU A 44 5.32 -9.73 -20.58
N THR A 45 6.07 -8.72 -20.13
CA THR A 45 5.76 -7.30 -20.32
C THR A 45 6.56 -6.69 -21.44
N ARG A 46 5.93 -5.79 -22.19
CA ARG A 46 6.56 -5.03 -23.28
C ARG A 46 7.02 -3.68 -22.74
N ASP A 47 8.20 -3.21 -23.17
CA ASP A 47 8.64 -1.82 -22.94
C ASP A 47 7.69 -0.84 -23.64
N LEU A 48 7.14 0.09 -22.84
CA LEU A 48 6.21 1.13 -23.30
C LEU A 48 6.88 2.50 -23.50
N THR A 49 8.17 2.64 -23.24
CA THR A 49 8.91 3.92 -23.31
C THR A 49 8.73 4.64 -24.63
N GLY A 50 8.80 3.90 -25.74
CA GLY A 50 8.60 4.47 -27.10
C GLY A 50 7.13 4.58 -27.55
N LEU A 51 6.19 4.05 -26.75
CA LEU A 51 4.75 4.04 -27.06
C LEU A 51 3.98 5.13 -26.33
N ILE A 52 4.49 5.61 -25.17
CA ILE A 52 3.93 6.73 -24.43
C ILE A 52 4.58 8.01 -24.96
N SER A 53 3.78 8.83 -25.67
CA SER A 53 4.25 10.10 -26.21
C SER A 53 4.55 11.11 -25.10
N ASP A 54 5.40 12.12 -25.38
CA ASP A 54 5.72 13.19 -24.43
C ASP A 54 4.45 13.93 -23.96
N ASP A 55 3.46 14.12 -24.85
CA ASP A 55 2.19 14.76 -24.49
C ASP A 55 1.43 13.91 -23.46
N LEU A 56 1.32 12.61 -23.70
CA LEU A 56 0.66 11.68 -22.77
C LEU A 56 1.44 11.54 -21.46
N ALA A 57 2.77 11.49 -21.52
CA ALA A 57 3.63 11.47 -20.35
C ALA A 57 3.41 12.69 -19.44
N GLY A 58 3.16 13.86 -20.04
CA GLY A 58 2.88 15.12 -19.32
C GLY A 58 1.52 15.15 -18.62
N GLU A 59 0.61 14.22 -18.91
CA GLU A 59 -0.70 14.12 -18.25
C GLU A 59 -0.62 13.44 -16.88
N PHE A 60 0.39 12.62 -16.63
CA PHE A 60 0.55 11.90 -15.35
C PHE A 60 1.09 12.81 -14.24
N ALA A 61 0.68 12.53 -13.01
CA ALA A 61 1.21 13.20 -11.85
C ALA A 61 2.70 12.92 -11.67
N ASN A 62 3.41 13.84 -11.00
CA ASN A 62 4.86 13.75 -10.83
C ASN A 62 5.28 12.41 -10.19
N GLY A 63 6.30 11.78 -10.76
CA GLY A 63 6.86 10.50 -10.31
C GLY A 63 6.04 9.25 -10.67
N VAL A 64 4.85 9.41 -11.26
CA VAL A 64 3.99 8.25 -11.61
C VAL A 64 4.64 7.36 -12.66
N LEU A 65 5.11 7.93 -13.78
CA LEU A 65 5.78 7.12 -14.81
C LEU A 65 7.10 6.54 -14.32
N ASP A 66 7.84 7.28 -13.48
CA ASP A 66 9.08 6.76 -12.89
C ASP A 66 8.81 5.56 -11.97
N SER A 67 7.67 5.53 -11.27
CA SER A 67 7.28 4.38 -10.46
C SER A 67 6.84 3.14 -11.26
N CYS A 68 6.65 3.30 -12.59
CA CYS A 68 6.31 2.21 -13.51
C CYS A 68 7.52 1.65 -14.25
N LYS A 69 8.72 2.18 -13.98
CA LYS A 69 9.95 1.74 -14.62
C LYS A 69 10.58 0.56 -13.92
N LEU A 70 11.10 -0.35 -14.73
CA LEU A 70 12.03 -1.41 -14.36
C LEU A 70 13.19 -1.34 -15.37
N ASP A 71 14.43 -1.31 -14.90
CA ASP A 71 15.62 -1.26 -15.76
C ASP A 71 15.57 -0.16 -16.85
N ASP A 72 15.08 1.03 -16.48
CA ASP A 72 14.85 2.18 -17.38
C ASP A 72 13.69 2.01 -18.41
N GLU A 73 13.03 0.87 -18.46
CA GLU A 73 11.87 0.61 -19.31
C GLU A 73 10.56 0.91 -18.58
N ILE A 74 9.58 1.51 -19.24
CA ILE A 74 8.22 1.64 -18.69
C ILE A 74 7.52 0.29 -18.87
N ALA A 75 7.43 -0.48 -17.78
CA ALA A 75 6.93 -1.85 -17.78
C ALA A 75 5.39 -1.96 -17.84
N TYR A 76 4.67 -0.89 -17.48
CA TYR A 76 3.21 -0.85 -17.54
C TYR A 76 2.66 0.58 -17.58
N PHE A 77 1.44 0.71 -18.11
CA PHE A 77 0.69 1.96 -18.18
C PHE A 77 -0.06 2.20 -16.88
N PRO A 78 0.22 3.28 -16.12
CA PRO A 78 -0.43 3.58 -14.86
C PRO A 78 -1.84 4.13 -15.06
N VAL A 79 -2.80 3.71 -14.23
CA VAL A 79 -4.17 4.23 -14.26
C VAL A 79 -4.65 4.75 -12.91
N ALA A 80 -4.13 4.21 -11.81
CA ALA A 80 -4.52 4.61 -10.47
C ALA A 80 -3.35 4.55 -9.49
N LEU A 81 -3.51 5.30 -8.38
CA LEU A 81 -2.57 5.39 -7.27
C LEU A 81 -3.22 4.89 -6.00
N GLN A 82 -2.45 4.20 -5.17
CA GLN A 82 -2.87 3.71 -3.86
C GLN A 82 -1.78 3.92 -2.81
N PRO A 83 -1.31 5.15 -2.57
CA PRO A 83 -0.43 5.39 -1.44
C PRO A 83 -1.16 5.03 -0.14
N GLN A 84 -0.43 4.69 0.90
CA GLN A 84 -1.02 4.50 2.21
C GLN A 84 -1.13 5.85 2.95
N ALA A 85 -2.23 6.00 3.68
CA ALA A 85 -2.47 7.09 4.62
C ALA A 85 -3.29 6.56 5.80
N ILE A 86 -3.61 7.42 6.75
CA ILE A 86 -4.50 7.07 7.84
C ILE A 86 -5.88 7.65 7.53
N ILE A 87 -6.90 6.81 7.38
CA ILE A 87 -8.30 7.25 7.43
C ILE A 87 -8.77 7.28 8.88
N TYR A 88 -9.62 8.23 9.22
CA TYR A 88 -10.08 8.42 10.60
C TYR A 88 -11.53 8.91 10.68
N ARG A 89 -12.15 8.72 11.82
CA ARG A 89 -13.48 9.20 12.19
C ARG A 89 -13.38 10.65 12.70
N LYS A 90 -13.71 11.63 11.84
CA LYS A 90 -13.72 13.06 12.19
C LYS A 90 -14.62 13.35 13.39
N ASP A 91 -15.83 12.77 13.38
CA ASP A 91 -16.79 12.93 14.45
C ASP A 91 -16.24 12.50 15.82
N ARG A 92 -15.45 11.41 15.87
CA ARG A 92 -14.82 10.95 17.11
C ARG A 92 -13.65 11.81 17.55
N PHE A 93 -12.88 12.34 16.59
CA PHE A 93 -11.81 13.30 16.89
C PHE A 93 -12.37 14.59 17.47
N GLU A 94 -13.44 15.12 16.87
CA GLU A 94 -14.16 16.29 17.36
C GLU A 94 -14.74 16.07 18.75
N GLU A 95 -15.42 14.95 19.00
CA GLU A 95 -15.97 14.57 20.31
C GLU A 95 -14.89 14.50 21.39
N ALA A 96 -13.71 13.93 21.06
CA ALA A 96 -12.60 13.78 21.98
C ALA A 96 -11.69 15.02 22.06
N GLY A 97 -11.94 16.07 21.26
CA GLY A 97 -11.12 17.29 21.21
C GLY A 97 -9.70 17.05 20.69
N LEU A 98 -9.52 16.06 19.81
CA LEU A 98 -8.22 15.66 19.28
C LEU A 98 -7.87 16.48 18.01
N THR A 99 -6.58 16.71 17.82
CA THR A 99 -5.99 17.25 16.61
C THR A 99 -5.35 16.14 15.77
N ILE A 100 -5.15 16.40 14.48
CA ILE A 100 -4.47 15.45 13.59
C ILE A 100 -3.03 15.26 14.07
N PRO A 101 -2.61 14.00 14.34
CA PRO A 101 -1.26 13.71 14.79
C PRO A 101 -0.26 13.85 13.64
N THR A 102 0.92 14.39 13.97
CA THR A 102 2.05 14.56 13.03
C THR A 102 3.18 13.60 13.33
N THR A 103 3.23 13.06 14.54
CA THR A 103 4.20 12.05 15.00
C THR A 103 3.50 10.76 15.39
N TRP A 104 4.23 9.64 15.39
CA TRP A 104 3.69 8.37 15.84
C TRP A 104 3.39 8.36 17.35
N ASP A 105 4.05 9.16 18.14
CA ASP A 105 3.70 9.31 19.57
C ASP A 105 2.35 9.99 19.75
N GLU A 106 2.12 11.10 19.05
CA GLU A 106 0.80 11.75 19.02
C GLU A 106 -0.29 10.83 18.47
N PHE A 107 0.04 10.00 17.44
CA PHE A 107 -0.89 9.01 16.89
C PHE A 107 -1.31 7.97 17.94
N ILE A 108 -0.34 7.44 18.72
CA ILE A 108 -0.61 6.50 19.80
C ILE A 108 -1.45 7.13 20.89
N ASP A 109 -1.18 8.41 21.24
CA ASP A 109 -1.97 9.15 22.23
C ASP A 109 -3.42 9.35 21.75
N CYS A 110 -3.62 9.69 20.47
CA CYS A 110 -4.96 9.73 19.85
C CYS A 110 -5.63 8.36 19.91
N ALA A 111 -4.90 7.28 19.57
CA ALA A 111 -5.45 5.93 19.61
C ALA A 111 -5.87 5.51 21.02
N LYS A 112 -5.07 5.87 22.05
CA LYS A 112 -5.43 5.64 23.47
C LYS A 112 -6.70 6.39 23.85
N ALA A 113 -6.81 7.66 23.48
CA ALA A 113 -7.97 8.49 23.78
C ALA A 113 -9.26 8.00 23.10
N LEU A 114 -9.13 7.32 21.94
CA LEU A 114 -10.24 6.79 21.17
C LEU A 114 -10.59 5.33 21.50
N THR A 115 -9.78 4.66 22.34
CA THR A 115 -10.04 3.30 22.81
C THR A 115 -10.91 3.36 24.04
N LYS A 116 -12.08 2.78 23.97
CA LYS A 116 -13.05 2.83 25.09
C LYS A 116 -14.01 1.65 25.09
N ASP A 117 -14.59 1.41 26.26
CA ASP A 117 -15.81 0.68 26.48
C ASP A 117 -16.97 1.65 26.15
N SER A 118 -17.65 1.45 25.03
CA SER A 118 -18.69 2.38 24.54
C SER A 118 -20.08 2.07 25.07
N ASP A 119 -20.32 0.85 25.55
CA ASP A 119 -21.62 0.42 26.12
C ASP A 119 -21.60 0.29 27.67
N GLY A 120 -20.42 0.34 28.30
CA GLY A 120 -20.27 0.39 29.75
C GLY A 120 -20.33 -0.98 30.43
N ASP A 121 -20.08 -2.05 29.68
CA ASP A 121 -20.09 -3.43 30.22
C ASP A 121 -18.75 -3.86 30.88
N GLY A 122 -17.70 -3.04 30.77
CA GLY A 122 -16.38 -3.26 31.32
C GLY A 122 -15.37 -3.85 30.33
N GLU A 123 -15.79 -4.11 29.10
CA GLU A 123 -14.94 -4.61 28.03
C GLU A 123 -14.72 -3.51 26.97
N VAL A 124 -13.53 -3.49 26.36
CA VAL A 124 -13.26 -2.56 25.24
C VAL A 124 -13.93 -3.09 23.99
N ASP A 125 -14.80 -2.27 23.39
CA ASP A 125 -15.53 -2.57 22.15
C ASP A 125 -15.26 -1.54 21.02
N GLN A 126 -14.54 -0.45 21.34
CA GLN A 126 -14.05 0.51 20.40
C GLN A 126 -12.54 0.72 20.57
N TRP A 127 -11.77 0.39 19.52
CA TRP A 127 -10.33 0.59 19.51
C TRP A 127 -9.93 1.84 18.72
N GLY A 128 -8.84 2.48 19.15
CA GLY A 128 -8.31 3.67 18.48
C GLY A 128 -7.75 3.35 17.11
N PHE A 129 -7.10 2.19 16.92
CA PHE A 129 -6.40 1.83 15.70
C PHE A 129 -6.80 0.46 15.13
N GLY A 130 -7.24 0.45 13.89
CA GLY A 130 -7.48 -0.75 13.09
C GLY A 130 -6.18 -1.23 12.43
N MET A 131 -5.33 -1.89 13.20
CA MET A 131 -4.09 -2.47 12.69
C MET A 131 -4.37 -3.74 11.89
N VAL A 132 -3.65 -3.96 10.79
CA VAL A 132 -3.55 -5.26 10.11
C VAL A 132 -2.33 -5.96 10.69
N GLY A 133 -2.56 -6.90 11.59
CA GLY A 133 -1.48 -7.57 12.33
C GLY A 133 -1.19 -9.00 11.87
N SER A 134 -1.98 -9.54 10.94
CA SER A 134 -1.70 -10.84 10.34
C SER A 134 -0.40 -10.85 9.54
N ASN A 135 0.34 -11.95 9.62
CA ASN A 135 1.56 -12.17 8.83
C ASN A 135 1.22 -12.53 7.39
N ASN A 136 0.80 -11.54 6.63
CA ASN A 136 0.54 -11.65 5.19
C ASN A 136 1.02 -10.39 4.47
N SER A 137 1.01 -10.39 3.13
CA SER A 137 1.49 -9.28 2.32
C SER A 137 0.90 -7.93 2.73
N SER A 138 -0.36 -7.90 3.17
CA SER A 138 -1.04 -6.67 3.59
C SER A 138 -0.52 -6.11 4.93
N GLY A 139 -0.33 -6.97 5.94
CA GLY A 139 0.26 -6.59 7.23
C GLY A 139 1.72 -6.18 7.07
N GLN A 140 2.48 -6.98 6.34
CA GLN A 140 3.90 -6.76 6.04
C GLN A 140 4.14 -5.41 5.34
N SER A 141 3.35 -5.08 4.32
CA SER A 141 3.48 -3.80 3.58
C SER A 141 3.16 -2.60 4.46
N ARG A 142 2.20 -2.70 5.39
CA ARG A 142 1.89 -1.64 6.35
C ARG A 142 2.99 -1.44 7.36
N PHE A 143 3.56 -2.53 7.85
CA PHE A 143 4.70 -2.44 8.75
C PHE A 143 5.92 -1.81 8.07
N MET A 144 6.21 -2.16 6.81
CA MET A 144 7.25 -1.48 6.02
C MET A 144 6.97 0.01 5.88
N SER A 145 5.75 0.40 5.55
CA SER A 145 5.38 1.81 5.43
C SER A 145 5.53 2.57 6.75
N TYR A 146 5.20 1.92 7.87
CA TYR A 146 5.43 2.46 9.20
C TYR A 146 6.94 2.64 9.48
N LEU A 147 7.77 1.65 9.16
CA LEU A 147 9.22 1.73 9.33
C LEU A 147 9.82 2.87 8.49
N TRP A 148 9.43 2.98 7.23
CA TRP A 148 9.87 4.06 6.35
C TRP A 148 9.51 5.44 6.89
N SER A 149 8.29 5.65 7.39
CA SER A 149 7.88 6.93 7.97
C SER A 149 8.64 7.31 9.24
N ASN A 150 9.27 6.32 9.89
CA ASN A 150 10.20 6.51 11.01
C ASN A 150 11.66 6.65 10.57
N GLY A 151 11.96 6.70 9.26
CA GLY A 151 13.31 6.86 8.74
C GLY A 151 14.14 5.58 8.74
N VAL A 152 13.50 4.40 8.72
CA VAL A 152 14.16 3.09 8.64
C VAL A 152 14.08 2.60 7.21
N ASP A 153 15.22 2.42 6.56
CA ASP A 153 15.31 1.86 5.23
C ASP A 153 15.33 0.33 5.27
N CYS A 154 14.21 -0.30 4.89
CA CYS A 154 14.12 -1.77 4.88
C CYS A 154 15.05 -2.39 3.85
N VAL A 155 15.18 -1.76 2.69
CA VAL A 155 16.15 -2.11 1.64
C VAL A 155 16.47 -0.87 0.81
N THR A 156 17.75 -0.68 0.48
CA THR A 156 18.27 0.36 -0.40
C THR A 156 19.38 -0.23 -1.27
N GLY A 157 19.75 0.48 -2.34
CA GLY A 157 20.80 0.04 -3.26
C GLY A 157 20.24 -0.50 -4.56
N GLU A 158 21.10 -1.13 -5.32
CA GLU A 158 20.82 -1.71 -6.64
C GLU A 158 21.42 -3.12 -6.72
N ASP A 159 21.18 -3.81 -7.79
CA ASP A 159 21.58 -5.21 -7.97
C ASP A 159 23.09 -5.41 -7.70
N GLY A 160 23.39 -6.36 -6.81
CA GLY A 160 24.77 -6.64 -6.35
C GLY A 160 25.32 -5.71 -5.25
N ASP A 161 24.53 -4.72 -4.74
CA ASP A 161 24.94 -3.81 -3.65
C ASP A 161 23.73 -3.36 -2.79
N PHE A 162 22.89 -4.31 -2.37
CA PHE A 162 21.76 -4.02 -1.48
C PHE A 162 22.21 -3.87 -0.03
N SER A 163 21.57 -2.95 0.68
CA SER A 163 21.78 -2.71 2.10
C SER A 163 20.47 -2.53 2.86
N THR A 164 20.51 -2.60 4.18
CA THR A 164 19.35 -2.50 5.06
C THR A 164 19.68 -1.87 6.40
N ASP A 165 18.71 -1.17 6.98
CA ASP A 165 18.73 -0.65 8.35
C ASP A 165 18.17 -1.63 9.40
N LEU A 166 17.73 -2.82 8.99
CA LEU A 166 17.08 -3.81 9.85
C LEU A 166 18.11 -4.57 10.72
N LYS A 167 18.80 -3.83 11.61
CA LYS A 167 19.88 -4.33 12.46
C LYS A 167 19.58 -4.06 13.94
N ALA A 168 19.99 -5.00 14.80
CA ALA A 168 19.77 -4.90 16.24
C ALA A 168 20.50 -3.71 16.91
N ASP A 169 21.58 -3.24 16.31
CA ASP A 169 22.32 -2.06 16.78
C ASP A 169 21.78 -0.73 16.19
N ASN A 170 20.89 -0.78 15.22
CA ASN A 170 20.20 0.40 14.70
C ASN A 170 19.08 0.84 15.65
N LYS A 171 19.35 1.88 16.44
CA LYS A 171 18.39 2.36 17.44
C LYS A 171 17.09 2.89 16.81
N THR A 172 17.12 3.50 15.65
CA THR A 172 15.93 4.00 14.95
C THR A 172 15.00 2.84 14.62
N PHE A 173 15.54 1.75 14.09
CA PHE A 173 14.78 0.55 13.80
C PHE A 173 14.22 -0.12 15.05
N THR A 174 15.07 -0.36 16.07
CA THR A 174 14.64 -1.07 17.29
C THR A 174 13.59 -0.29 18.08
N ASP A 175 13.69 1.05 18.14
CA ASP A 175 12.68 1.91 18.75
C ASP A 175 11.36 1.87 17.97
N ALA A 176 11.40 1.92 16.61
CA ALA A 176 10.22 1.83 15.78
C ALA A 176 9.56 0.45 15.92
N PHE A 177 10.34 -0.63 15.88
CA PHE A 177 9.82 -2.00 16.08
C PHE A 177 9.13 -2.16 17.43
N ALA A 178 9.79 -1.69 18.51
CA ALA A 178 9.24 -1.76 19.86
C ALA A 178 7.94 -0.95 19.99
N LYS A 179 7.87 0.23 19.37
CA LYS A 179 6.67 1.08 19.37
C LYS A 179 5.52 0.42 18.62
N TRP A 180 5.77 -0.21 17.45
CA TRP A 180 4.75 -0.96 16.70
C TRP A 180 4.15 -2.10 17.51
N THR A 181 5.00 -2.91 18.14
CA THR A 181 4.56 -4.05 18.95
C THR A 181 3.89 -3.61 20.25
N GLN A 182 4.30 -2.46 20.81
CA GLN A 182 3.70 -1.88 22.01
C GLN A 182 2.24 -1.45 21.82
N MET A 183 1.82 -1.08 20.61
CA MET A 183 0.41 -0.74 20.31
C MET A 183 -0.54 -1.89 20.66
N ASN A 184 -0.13 -3.14 20.43
CA ASN A 184 -0.91 -4.31 20.85
C ASN A 184 -0.92 -4.48 22.39
N ASN A 185 0.22 -4.28 23.05
CA ASN A 185 0.31 -4.38 24.51
C ASN A 185 -0.48 -3.28 25.22
N ASP A 186 -0.55 -2.09 24.60
CA ASP A 186 -1.34 -0.95 25.11
C ASP A 186 -2.87 -1.14 24.92
N GLY A 187 -3.28 -2.21 24.22
CA GLY A 187 -4.69 -2.53 23.99
C GLY A 187 -5.42 -1.55 23.07
N ILE A 188 -4.69 -0.77 22.28
CA ILE A 188 -5.28 0.23 21.34
C ILE A 188 -5.68 -0.35 19.98
N VAL A 189 -5.44 -1.63 19.77
CA VAL A 189 -5.79 -2.42 18.59
C VAL A 189 -6.71 -3.58 18.95
N PRO A 190 -7.50 -4.14 18.01
CA PRO A 190 -8.41 -5.25 18.28
C PRO A 190 -7.71 -6.47 18.87
N ILE A 191 -8.42 -7.19 19.74
CA ILE A 191 -7.94 -8.44 20.34
C ILE A 191 -7.74 -9.49 19.24
N GLY A 192 -6.70 -10.34 19.37
CA GLY A 192 -6.39 -11.37 18.39
C GLY A 192 -5.77 -10.80 17.12
N ILE A 193 -4.95 -9.78 17.25
CA ILE A 193 -4.40 -8.97 16.15
C ILE A 193 -3.69 -9.80 15.06
N THR A 194 -3.12 -10.96 15.40
CA THR A 194 -2.46 -11.86 14.44
C THR A 194 -3.41 -12.47 13.41
N GLU A 195 -4.71 -12.48 13.70
CA GLU A 195 -5.77 -12.96 12.81
C GLU A 195 -6.44 -11.82 12.03
N VAL A 196 -6.10 -10.57 12.33
CA VAL A 196 -6.69 -9.41 11.68
C VAL A 196 -5.97 -9.13 10.36
N ASP A 197 -6.57 -9.58 9.26
CA ASP A 197 -6.17 -9.29 7.90
C ASP A 197 -6.80 -7.98 7.37
N TYR A 198 -6.49 -7.60 6.11
CA TYR A 198 -7.03 -6.38 5.52
C TYR A 198 -8.57 -6.36 5.45
N PRO A 199 -9.27 -7.40 4.92
CA PRO A 199 -10.72 -7.41 4.90
C PRO A 199 -11.35 -7.26 6.29
N THR A 200 -10.79 -7.91 7.29
CA THR A 200 -11.23 -7.83 8.68
C THR A 200 -11.05 -6.43 9.25
N ALA A 201 -9.86 -5.82 9.08
CA ALA A 201 -9.58 -4.46 9.57
C ALA A 201 -10.47 -3.41 8.87
N ALA A 202 -10.68 -3.53 7.54
CA ALA A 202 -11.54 -2.64 6.77
C ALA A 202 -13.01 -2.73 7.24
N ASN A 203 -13.49 -3.95 7.53
CA ASN A 203 -14.82 -4.16 8.08
C ASN A 203 -14.95 -3.60 9.51
N TYR A 204 -13.94 -3.78 10.36
CA TYR A 204 -13.94 -3.20 11.71
C TYR A 204 -14.04 -1.67 11.66
N PHE A 205 -13.34 -1.03 10.74
CA PHE A 205 -13.44 0.41 10.55
C PHE A 205 -14.84 0.82 10.04
N ALA A 206 -15.37 0.14 9.02
CA ALA A 206 -16.69 0.41 8.47
C ALA A 206 -17.81 0.22 9.50
N MET A 207 -17.71 -0.81 10.35
CA MET A 207 -18.67 -1.09 11.42
C MET A 207 -18.50 -0.18 12.64
N GLY A 208 -17.41 0.60 12.71
CA GLY A 208 -17.14 1.52 13.79
C GLY A 208 -16.42 0.91 15.00
N TYR A 209 -15.91 -0.31 14.91
CA TYR A 209 -15.09 -0.91 15.96
C TYR A 209 -13.72 -0.26 16.08
N THR A 210 -13.22 0.37 15.01
CA THR A 210 -11.97 1.14 15.06
C THR A 210 -12.17 2.57 14.60
N SER A 211 -11.33 3.50 15.09
CA SER A 211 -11.45 4.93 14.88
C SER A 211 -10.47 5.50 13.86
N MET A 212 -9.32 4.85 13.70
CA MET A 212 -8.29 5.13 12.70
C MET A 212 -7.90 3.83 11.99
N PHE A 213 -7.49 3.93 10.71
CA PHE A 213 -7.06 2.77 9.93
C PHE A 213 -5.99 3.18 8.90
N MET A 214 -4.82 2.55 8.96
CA MET A 214 -3.75 2.75 7.99
C MET A 214 -4.00 1.90 6.74
N THR A 215 -4.23 2.55 5.59
CA THR A 215 -4.72 1.86 4.39
C THR A 215 -4.54 2.68 3.11
N GLY A 216 -4.70 2.05 1.96
CA GLY A 216 -4.91 2.72 0.69
C GLY A 216 -6.33 3.32 0.59
N SER A 217 -6.52 4.26 -0.34
CA SER A 217 -7.78 4.99 -0.50
C SER A 217 -8.98 4.10 -0.89
N ASN A 218 -8.74 2.91 -1.44
CA ASN A 218 -9.78 1.92 -1.75
C ASN A 218 -10.61 1.50 -0.52
N ALA A 219 -10.09 1.63 0.70
CA ALA A 219 -10.84 1.37 1.92
C ALA A 219 -12.00 2.33 2.14
N LEU A 220 -11.96 3.55 1.57
CA LEU A 220 -13.09 4.49 1.59
C LEU A 220 -14.29 3.92 0.83
N GLY A 221 -14.05 3.33 -0.35
CA GLY A 221 -15.09 2.65 -1.12
C GLY A 221 -15.74 1.51 -0.31
N VAL A 222 -14.94 0.68 0.36
CA VAL A 222 -15.42 -0.40 1.25
C VAL A 222 -16.22 0.18 2.42
N ALA A 223 -15.71 1.23 3.07
CA ALA A 223 -16.37 1.85 4.22
C ALA A 223 -17.74 2.42 3.84
N TYR A 224 -17.85 3.15 2.73
CA TYR A 224 -19.10 3.76 2.28
C TYR A 224 -20.11 2.75 1.73
N ALA A 225 -19.63 1.65 1.13
CA ALA A 225 -20.50 0.56 0.67
C ALA A 225 -21.13 -0.19 1.85
N ASN A 226 -20.35 -0.46 2.90
CA ASN A 226 -20.81 -1.20 4.08
C ASN A 226 -21.58 -0.31 5.07
N ASN A 227 -21.25 0.99 5.13
CA ASN A 227 -21.88 1.94 6.03
C ASN A 227 -21.99 3.34 5.37
N PRO A 228 -23.08 3.61 4.63
CA PRO A 228 -23.32 4.90 3.97
C PRO A 228 -23.39 6.10 4.93
N ASP A 229 -23.69 5.88 6.22
CA ASP A 229 -23.73 6.94 7.24
C ASP A 229 -22.36 7.53 7.57
N LEU A 230 -21.27 6.92 7.09
CA LEU A 230 -19.92 7.43 7.22
C LEU A 230 -19.61 8.59 6.25
N LYS A 231 -20.43 8.81 5.22
CA LYS A 231 -20.25 9.94 4.31
C LYS A 231 -20.21 11.25 5.06
N GLY A 232 -19.15 12.04 4.83
CA GLY A 232 -18.90 13.31 5.51
C GLY A 232 -18.33 13.20 6.94
N LYS A 233 -18.24 11.99 7.50
CA LYS A 233 -17.67 11.74 8.84
C LYS A 233 -16.23 11.21 8.80
N LEU A 234 -15.72 10.90 7.61
CA LEU A 234 -14.34 10.44 7.45
C LEU A 234 -13.44 11.59 7.04
N GLY A 235 -12.20 11.50 7.46
CA GLY A 235 -11.08 12.28 6.96
C GLY A 235 -9.88 11.36 6.76
N SER A 236 -8.83 11.89 6.15
CA SER A 236 -7.54 11.23 6.10
C SER A 236 -6.41 12.19 6.41
N PHE A 237 -5.31 11.66 6.88
CA PHE A 237 -4.04 12.39 7.03
C PHE A 237 -2.88 11.50 6.59
N LYS A 238 -1.79 12.13 6.15
CA LYS A 238 -0.59 11.40 5.73
C LYS A 238 -0.04 10.56 6.88
N LEU A 239 0.79 9.56 6.57
CA LEU A 239 1.47 8.80 7.62
C LEU A 239 2.26 9.76 8.51
N PRO A 240 2.14 9.63 9.85
CA PRO A 240 2.95 10.40 10.78
C PRO A 240 4.45 10.17 10.56
N GLY A 241 5.27 11.17 10.93
CA GLY A 241 6.72 11.12 10.80
C GLY A 241 7.25 12.07 9.72
N ASP A 242 8.58 12.22 9.71
CA ASP A 242 9.29 13.22 8.89
C ASP A 242 9.76 12.67 7.54
N TYR A 243 9.59 11.36 7.30
CA TYR A 243 10.08 10.67 6.12
C TYR A 243 8.93 10.18 5.22
N PRO A 244 9.15 10.04 3.91
CA PRO A 244 8.18 9.41 3.03
C PRO A 244 7.89 7.97 3.47
N GLY A 245 6.68 7.72 3.98
CA GLY A 245 6.29 6.44 4.57
C GLY A 245 5.64 5.45 3.59
N THR A 246 5.45 5.82 2.33
CA THR A 246 4.76 4.96 1.36
C THR A 246 5.27 5.16 -0.05
N MET A 247 5.17 4.14 -0.88
CA MET A 247 5.28 4.25 -2.33
C MET A 247 3.99 4.84 -2.91
N LEU A 248 4.01 5.29 -4.15
CA LEU A 248 2.80 5.74 -4.87
C LEU A 248 1.74 4.64 -4.97
N GLY A 249 2.16 3.37 -4.95
CA GLY A 249 1.25 2.24 -5.08
C GLY A 249 0.55 2.25 -6.43
N THR A 250 1.30 2.52 -7.50
CA THR A 250 0.77 2.57 -8.86
C THR A 250 0.18 1.23 -9.28
N GLU A 251 -1.02 1.31 -9.83
CA GLU A 251 -1.71 0.20 -10.47
C GLU A 251 -2.00 0.55 -11.92
N GLY A 252 -2.00 -0.45 -12.78
CA GLY A 252 -2.19 -0.22 -14.19
C GLY A 252 -2.27 -1.49 -15.01
N TYR A 253 -1.89 -1.35 -16.27
CA TYR A 253 -1.95 -2.45 -17.22
C TYR A 253 -0.65 -2.57 -17.98
N ALA A 254 -0.07 -3.76 -17.97
CA ALA A 254 1.02 -4.12 -18.87
C ALA A 254 0.47 -4.52 -20.25
N VAL A 255 1.25 -4.25 -21.27
CA VAL A 255 1.05 -4.78 -22.61
C VAL A 255 1.92 -6.02 -22.77
N SER A 256 1.38 -7.05 -23.36
CA SER A 256 2.09 -8.32 -23.60
C SER A 256 3.34 -8.10 -24.45
N ALA A 257 4.46 -8.72 -24.05
CA ALA A 257 5.68 -8.79 -24.86
C ALA A 257 5.46 -9.48 -26.21
N TYR A 258 4.40 -10.29 -26.31
CA TYR A 258 4.03 -11.05 -27.54
C TYR A 258 3.01 -10.30 -28.42
N ALA A 259 2.52 -9.14 -27.98
CA ALA A 259 1.69 -8.29 -28.81
C ALA A 259 2.51 -7.74 -29.99
N THR A 260 1.93 -7.71 -31.18
CA THR A 260 2.51 -7.03 -32.34
C THR A 260 2.60 -5.52 -32.11
N ASP A 261 3.39 -4.81 -32.90
CA ASP A 261 3.50 -3.34 -32.79
C ASP A 261 2.15 -2.65 -33.01
N GLU A 262 1.30 -3.19 -33.91
CA GLU A 262 -0.05 -2.66 -34.15
C GLU A 262 -0.97 -2.89 -32.94
N GLU A 263 -0.93 -4.08 -32.34
CA GLU A 263 -1.69 -4.41 -31.14
C GLU A 263 -1.23 -3.58 -29.94
N ALA A 264 0.07 -3.38 -29.79
CA ALA A 264 0.63 -2.56 -28.71
C ALA A 264 0.22 -1.09 -28.84
N ALA A 265 0.25 -0.52 -30.05
CA ALA A 265 -0.24 0.83 -30.31
C ALA A 265 -1.74 0.95 -29.99
N ALA A 266 -2.54 -0.02 -30.43
CA ALA A 266 -3.99 -0.06 -30.12
C ALA A 266 -4.25 -0.24 -28.60
N ALA A 267 -3.38 -0.97 -27.89
CA ALA A 267 -3.45 -1.11 -26.45
C ALA A 267 -3.23 0.23 -25.73
N ILE A 268 -2.22 1.01 -26.16
CA ILE A 268 -1.97 2.34 -25.59
C ILE A 268 -3.13 3.30 -25.88
N ASP A 269 -3.69 3.31 -27.09
CA ASP A 269 -4.86 4.11 -27.43
C ASP A 269 -6.07 3.75 -26.54
N TYR A 270 -6.28 2.46 -26.26
CA TYR A 270 -7.33 2.00 -25.37
C TYR A 270 -7.07 2.41 -23.90
N LEU A 271 -5.83 2.27 -23.43
CA LEU A 271 -5.45 2.65 -22.04
C LEU A 271 -5.50 4.16 -21.85
N ARG A 272 -5.12 4.95 -22.89
CA ARG A 272 -5.28 6.39 -22.90
C ARG A 272 -6.76 6.79 -22.73
N PHE A 273 -7.67 6.14 -23.45
CA PHE A 273 -9.11 6.33 -23.24
C PHE A 273 -9.52 6.13 -21.77
N PHE A 274 -8.90 5.18 -21.08
CA PHE A 274 -9.18 4.90 -19.66
C PHE A 274 -8.82 6.05 -18.71
N VAL A 275 -7.85 6.87 -19.03
CA VAL A 275 -7.42 7.99 -18.17
C VAL A 275 -7.98 9.34 -18.58
N GLU A 276 -8.54 9.46 -19.81
CA GLU A 276 -9.05 10.73 -20.35
C GLU A 276 -10.58 10.89 -20.25
N HIS A 277 -11.33 9.81 -20.04
CA HIS A 277 -12.80 9.86 -20.10
C HIS A 277 -13.50 9.91 -18.75
N ASP A 278 -14.48 10.83 -18.62
CA ASP A 278 -15.30 11.04 -17.42
C ASP A 278 -16.03 9.77 -16.94
N ASP A 279 -16.44 8.89 -17.86
CA ASP A 279 -17.10 7.63 -17.51
C ASP A 279 -16.19 6.70 -16.69
N GLN A 280 -14.87 6.81 -16.86
CA GLN A 280 -13.90 6.06 -16.07
C GLN A 280 -13.74 6.64 -14.67
N MET A 281 -13.99 7.94 -14.49
CA MET A 281 -14.00 8.56 -13.18
C MET A 281 -15.04 7.94 -12.25
N MET A 282 -16.19 7.49 -12.76
CA MET A 282 -17.18 6.75 -11.96
C MET A 282 -16.64 5.42 -11.47
N PHE A 283 -15.82 4.71 -12.27
CA PHE A 283 -15.15 3.48 -11.85
C PHE A 283 -14.13 3.75 -10.74
N TRP A 284 -13.29 4.77 -10.90
CA TRP A 284 -12.31 5.15 -9.88
C TRP A 284 -13.00 5.62 -8.61
N GLN A 285 -14.04 6.42 -8.71
CA GLN A 285 -14.85 6.87 -7.57
C GLN A 285 -15.47 5.68 -6.81
N SER A 286 -16.06 4.71 -7.52
CA SER A 286 -16.69 3.54 -6.88
C SER A 286 -15.68 2.64 -6.20
N SER A 287 -14.45 2.55 -6.72
CA SER A 287 -13.35 1.78 -6.15
C SER A 287 -12.56 2.54 -5.08
N GLY A 288 -12.82 3.84 -4.89
CA GLY A 288 -12.10 4.71 -3.96
C GLY A 288 -10.65 4.99 -4.35
N LYS A 289 -10.25 4.72 -5.61
CA LYS A 289 -8.87 4.90 -6.08
C LYS A 289 -8.60 6.33 -6.54
N ILE A 290 -7.33 6.74 -6.49
CA ILE A 290 -6.87 8.05 -6.94
C ILE A 290 -6.38 7.91 -8.38
N PRO A 291 -6.88 8.72 -9.34
CA PRO A 291 -6.39 8.68 -10.72
C PRO A 291 -4.89 9.00 -10.82
N ALA A 292 -4.21 8.37 -11.78
CA ALA A 292 -2.80 8.58 -12.03
C ALA A 292 -2.49 9.92 -12.73
N THR A 293 -3.48 10.56 -13.36
CA THR A 293 -3.34 11.81 -14.10
C THR A 293 -3.59 13.05 -13.24
N VAL A 294 -2.91 14.15 -13.57
CA VAL A 294 -3.10 15.46 -12.90
C VAL A 294 -4.54 15.94 -13.02
N GLU A 295 -5.18 15.78 -14.18
CA GLU A 295 -6.57 16.20 -14.38
C GLU A 295 -7.53 15.30 -13.60
N GLY A 296 -7.32 14.00 -13.60
CA GLY A 296 -8.10 13.06 -12.81
C GLY A 296 -8.05 13.34 -11.31
N GLN A 297 -6.93 13.85 -10.79
CA GLN A 297 -6.79 14.22 -9.38
C GLN A 297 -7.54 15.50 -9.00
N LYS A 298 -8.20 16.19 -9.94
CA LYS A 298 -9.09 17.31 -9.65
C LYS A 298 -10.56 16.92 -9.56
N ALA A 299 -10.86 15.62 -9.70
CA ALA A 299 -12.23 15.14 -9.63
C ALA A 299 -12.89 15.45 -8.27
N ASP A 300 -14.15 15.84 -8.28
CA ASP A 300 -14.88 16.28 -7.10
C ASP A 300 -14.83 15.28 -5.94
N TYR A 301 -14.82 13.98 -6.25
CA TYR A 301 -14.87 12.92 -5.21
C TYR A 301 -13.59 12.81 -4.37
N ILE A 302 -12.43 13.27 -4.90
CA ILE A 302 -11.16 13.21 -4.18
C ILE A 302 -10.75 14.56 -3.56
N THR A 303 -11.56 15.58 -3.69
CA THR A 303 -11.31 16.90 -3.07
C THR A 303 -11.80 17.00 -1.63
N GLY A 304 -12.44 15.94 -1.11
CA GLY A 304 -12.95 15.88 0.25
C GLY A 304 -11.87 15.61 1.32
N ASP A 305 -12.22 15.87 2.58
CA ASP A 305 -11.33 15.61 3.73
C ASP A 305 -10.87 14.15 3.82
N ASP A 306 -11.68 13.23 3.30
CA ASP A 306 -11.41 11.79 3.27
C ASP A 306 -10.27 11.39 2.32
N TYR A 307 -9.92 12.24 1.35
CA TYR A 307 -8.77 12.06 0.46
C TYR A 307 -7.59 12.99 0.78
N ALA A 308 -7.77 14.00 1.63
CA ALA A 308 -6.78 15.04 1.89
C ALA A 308 -5.40 14.48 2.28
N GLY A 309 -5.37 13.46 3.15
CA GLY A 309 -4.13 12.81 3.59
C GLY A 309 -3.39 12.08 2.49
N TYR A 310 -4.12 11.42 1.57
CA TYR A 310 -3.52 10.75 0.41
C TYR A 310 -2.90 11.74 -0.56
N LEU A 311 -3.63 12.83 -0.88
CA LEU A 311 -3.12 13.87 -1.76
C LEU A 311 -1.92 14.59 -1.15
N GLN A 312 -1.94 14.84 0.18
CA GLN A 312 -0.81 15.39 0.89
C GLN A 312 0.40 14.44 0.84
N GLN A 313 0.19 13.13 1.00
CA GLN A 313 1.26 12.13 0.90
C GLN A 313 1.91 12.12 -0.48
N ILE A 314 1.10 12.22 -1.55
CA ILE A 314 1.60 12.32 -2.93
C ILE A 314 2.38 13.63 -3.13
N ALA A 315 1.86 14.75 -2.64
CA ALA A 315 2.47 16.08 -2.78
C ALA A 315 3.80 16.21 -2.01
N ASP A 316 3.88 15.65 -0.80
CA ASP A 316 5.11 15.63 0.03
C ASP A 316 6.19 14.69 -0.53
N GLY A 317 5.80 13.82 -1.45
CA GLY A 317 6.63 12.80 -2.07
C GLY A 317 6.42 11.41 -1.47
N CYS A 318 6.42 10.43 -2.37
CA CYS A 318 6.40 9.01 -2.03
C CYS A 318 7.80 8.42 -2.20
N ARG A 319 8.03 7.28 -1.57
CA ARG A 319 9.28 6.55 -1.78
C ARG A 319 9.35 6.00 -3.20
N PRO A 320 10.53 6.02 -3.83
CA PRO A 320 10.74 5.30 -5.07
C PRO A 320 10.55 3.79 -4.83
N THR A 321 10.12 3.09 -5.84
CA THR A 321 10.12 1.62 -5.84
C THR A 321 11.58 1.16 -5.89
N VAL A 322 11.97 0.26 -4.99
CA VAL A 322 13.27 -0.40 -5.05
C VAL A 322 13.07 -1.73 -5.77
N SER A 323 13.77 -1.90 -6.89
CA SER A 323 13.80 -3.18 -7.61
C SER A 323 14.67 -4.15 -6.83
N PHE A 324 14.06 -4.95 -5.98
CA PHE A 324 14.71 -5.97 -5.17
C PHE A 324 13.97 -7.29 -5.30
N ALA A 325 14.54 -8.23 -6.03
CA ALA A 325 13.91 -9.54 -6.28
C ALA A 325 13.61 -10.31 -4.99
N GLY A 326 14.38 -10.08 -3.91
CA GLY A 326 14.16 -10.62 -2.56
C GLY A 326 13.03 -9.98 -1.74
N ILE A 327 12.27 -9.03 -2.30
CA ILE A 327 11.26 -8.22 -1.55
C ILE A 327 10.22 -9.08 -0.82
N SER A 328 9.79 -10.19 -1.42
CA SER A 328 8.83 -11.11 -0.79
C SER A 328 9.42 -11.81 0.44
N GLY A 329 10.68 -12.22 0.37
CA GLY A 329 11.42 -12.80 1.50
C GLY A 329 11.62 -11.78 2.63
N LEU A 330 12.00 -10.55 2.28
CA LEU A 330 12.14 -9.44 3.23
C LEU A 330 10.81 -9.15 3.95
N LYS A 331 9.71 -9.02 3.21
CA LYS A 331 8.37 -8.82 3.77
C LYS A 331 7.99 -9.96 4.72
N SER A 332 8.26 -11.22 4.33
CA SER A 332 7.98 -12.39 5.17
C SER A 332 8.77 -12.35 6.48
N ALA A 333 10.08 -12.05 6.43
CA ALA A 333 10.91 -11.94 7.61
C ALA A 333 10.42 -10.84 8.58
N LEU A 334 10.01 -9.68 8.06
CA LEU A 334 9.39 -8.61 8.84
C LEU A 334 8.08 -9.08 9.50
N GLY A 335 7.25 -9.81 8.75
CA GLY A 335 6.00 -10.38 9.23
C GLY A 335 6.20 -11.38 10.35
N ASP A 336 7.15 -12.30 10.20
CA ASP A 336 7.51 -13.30 11.22
C ASP A 336 7.98 -12.63 12.50
N ALA A 337 8.75 -11.55 12.39
CA ALA A 337 9.27 -10.84 13.55
C ALA A 337 8.16 -10.19 14.38
N TYR A 338 7.27 -9.37 13.80
CA TYR A 338 6.21 -8.75 14.58
C TYR A 338 5.15 -9.75 15.06
N ALA A 339 4.82 -10.77 14.25
CA ALA A 339 3.84 -11.77 14.64
C ALA A 339 4.31 -12.60 15.85
N ALA A 340 5.59 -12.97 15.92
CA ALA A 340 6.16 -13.66 17.07
C ALA A 340 6.08 -12.85 18.37
N VAL A 341 6.14 -11.51 18.28
CA VAL A 341 5.95 -10.64 19.45
C VAL A 341 4.47 -10.49 19.80
N PHE A 342 3.60 -10.32 18.80
CA PHE A 342 2.15 -10.23 19.02
C PHE A 342 1.58 -11.50 19.66
N SER A 343 2.07 -12.69 19.26
CA SER A 343 1.71 -13.98 19.85
C SER A 343 2.38 -14.26 21.20
N LYS A 344 3.29 -13.36 21.64
CA LYS A 344 4.10 -13.51 22.88
C LYS A 344 5.06 -14.72 22.86
N GLU A 345 5.42 -15.19 21.69
CA GLU A 345 6.42 -16.26 21.50
C GLU A 345 7.84 -15.75 21.70
N LYS A 346 8.08 -14.48 21.34
CA LYS A 346 9.39 -13.82 21.46
C LYS A 346 9.28 -12.45 22.11
N THR A 347 10.37 -12.01 22.73
CA THR A 347 10.57 -10.61 23.09
C THR A 347 10.96 -9.80 21.85
N ASN A 348 10.89 -8.46 21.90
CA ASN A 348 11.35 -7.59 20.82
C ASN A 348 12.82 -7.89 20.46
N ASP A 349 13.71 -8.01 21.45
CA ASP A 349 15.14 -8.25 21.23
C ASP A 349 15.37 -9.58 20.50
N GLN A 350 14.64 -10.65 20.87
CA GLN A 350 14.73 -11.95 20.20
C GLN A 350 14.21 -11.89 18.77
N ALA A 351 13.08 -11.22 18.56
CA ALA A 351 12.48 -11.07 17.23
C ALA A 351 13.37 -10.24 16.29
N VAL A 352 13.96 -9.15 16.80
CA VAL A 352 14.90 -8.31 16.04
C VAL A 352 16.17 -9.07 15.69
N ALA A 353 16.75 -9.84 16.63
CA ALA A 353 17.97 -10.62 16.36
C ALA A 353 17.72 -11.71 15.29
N ASP A 354 16.56 -12.38 15.34
CA ASP A 354 16.19 -13.37 14.33
C ASP A 354 15.91 -12.73 12.97
N LEU A 355 15.27 -11.55 12.95
CA LEU A 355 15.03 -10.79 11.74
C LEU A 355 16.35 -10.36 11.07
N GLU A 356 17.29 -9.76 11.85
CA GLU A 356 18.60 -9.37 11.34
C GLU A 356 19.31 -10.54 10.68
N LYS A 357 19.29 -11.72 11.31
CA LYS A 357 19.89 -12.93 10.75
C LYS A 357 19.22 -13.34 9.44
N ALA A 358 17.87 -13.41 9.42
CA ALA A 358 17.12 -13.81 8.23
C ALA A 358 17.33 -12.84 7.05
N VAL A 359 17.41 -11.54 7.35
CA VAL A 359 17.67 -10.52 6.33
C VAL A 359 19.11 -10.57 5.85
N ALA A 360 20.09 -10.83 6.73
CA ALA A 360 21.49 -10.99 6.32
C ALA A 360 21.65 -12.19 5.37
N GLU A 361 21.04 -13.33 5.70
CA GLU A 361 21.03 -14.52 4.82
C GLU A 361 20.37 -14.20 3.47
N LEU A 362 19.23 -13.49 3.48
CA LEU A 362 18.56 -13.06 2.25
C LEU A 362 19.42 -12.14 1.39
N MET A 363 20.11 -11.16 2.00
CA MET A 363 20.98 -10.22 1.27
C MET A 363 22.20 -10.90 0.64
N GLU A 364 22.73 -11.98 1.24
CA GLU A 364 23.81 -12.76 0.66
C GLU A 364 23.46 -13.42 -0.68
N ASP A 365 22.16 -13.70 -0.90
CA ASP A 365 21.66 -14.33 -2.15
C ASP A 365 21.59 -13.31 -3.31
N TYR A 366 21.61 -11.99 -3.01
CA TYR A 366 21.41 -10.91 -3.99
C TYR A 366 22.60 -9.93 -4.09
N ASN A 367 23.61 -10.03 -3.22
CA ASN A 367 24.86 -9.28 -3.24
C ASN A 367 26.04 -10.18 -3.64
#